data_8d3967838847750a0b1e913b854f9fd1
#
_entry.id   8d3967838847750a0b1e913b854f9fd1
#
_cell.length_a   1.000
_cell.length_b   1.000
_cell.length_c   1.000
_cell.angle_alpha   90.00
_cell.angle_beta   90.00
_cell.angle_gamma   90.00
#
_symmetry.space_group_name_H-M   'P 1'
#
loop_
_entity.id
_entity.type
_entity.pdbx_description
1 polymer ?
#
loop_
_entity_poly.entity_id
_entity_poly.type
_entity_poly.pdbx_seq_one_letter_code
_entity_poly.pdbx_strand_id
1 'polypeptide(L)'
;MKKLTIACTLGLLATVPALAADDMTATAETFSRALLQHDGTAAAALVALPAGSKISREQLAQCISAQSRKFMPNGGEILGSEAQDGNNVLVRTRVNGTEGGAALPMTKTSDGWRLDSRIITDMECDAANILSGTELGTVATAYLRNRDGVSYDSVHIDNIEYHDGGKRADVYLSGEKHGVVPHPAQEKYRYRLPLEKVGGKWQVINNGCGFACFVELPVDDENAGGSGENDIARKPRQ
;
A
#
# COMPACT_ATOMS: atom_id res chain seq x y z
N MET A 1 12.31 28.06 51.84
CA MET A 1 11.11 27.93 50.97
C MET A 1 11.52 28.18 49.54
N LYS A 2 11.69 27.11 48.73
CA LYS A 2 12.08 27.22 47.32
C LYS A 2 10.79 27.18 46.47
N LYS A 3 10.51 28.26 45.76
CA LYS A 3 9.38 28.35 44.85
C LYS A 3 9.73 27.61 43.56
N LEU A 4 8.98 26.56 43.23
CA LEU A 4 9.08 25.79 42.01
C LEU A 4 8.19 26.49 40.98
N THR A 5 8.79 27.10 39.96
CA THR A 5 8.08 27.72 38.84
C THR A 5 7.90 26.65 37.77
N ILE A 6 6.66 26.18 37.55
CA ILE A 6 6.28 25.27 36.47
C ILE A 6 6.04 26.14 35.21
N ALA A 7 6.93 26.05 34.25
CA ALA A 7 6.73 26.63 32.93
C ALA A 7 5.82 25.69 32.11
N CYS A 8 4.56 26.10 31.90
CA CYS A 8 3.67 25.49 30.92
C CYS A 8 4.14 25.89 29.51
N THR A 9 4.78 24.96 28.81
CA THR A 9 4.98 25.08 27.37
C THR A 9 3.65 24.81 26.67
N LEU A 10 2.99 25.88 26.22
CA LEU A 10 1.88 25.79 25.26
C LEU A 10 2.46 25.23 23.96
N GLY A 11 2.14 23.98 23.65
CA GLY A 11 2.33 23.41 22.34
C GLY A 11 1.46 24.16 21.34
N LEU A 12 2.07 24.86 20.40
CA LEU A 12 1.38 25.36 19.22
C LEU A 12 0.87 24.14 18.43
N LEU A 13 -0.40 23.82 18.61
CA LEU A 13 -1.15 23.02 17.65
C LEU A 13 -1.21 23.88 16.38
N ALA A 14 -0.35 23.54 15.40
CA ALA A 14 -0.47 24.06 14.06
C ALA A 14 -1.85 23.62 13.53
N THR A 15 -2.83 24.49 13.64
CA THR A 15 -4.11 24.35 12.95
C THR A 15 -3.80 24.43 11.47
N VAL A 16 -3.75 23.27 10.80
CA VAL A 16 -3.81 23.21 9.35
C VAL A 16 -5.08 23.96 8.96
N PRO A 17 -5.01 25.08 8.20
CA PRO A 17 -6.20 25.77 7.77
C PRO A 17 -7.07 24.76 7.03
N ALA A 18 -8.33 24.63 7.43
CA ALA A 18 -9.33 23.90 6.66
C ALA A 18 -9.44 24.63 5.32
N LEU A 19 -8.68 24.16 4.32
CA LEU A 19 -8.81 24.60 2.94
C LEU A 19 -10.26 24.40 2.58
N ALA A 20 -10.91 25.48 2.13
CA ALA A 20 -12.24 25.40 1.58
C ALA A 20 -12.18 24.43 0.40
N ALA A 21 -12.59 23.19 0.66
CA ALA A 21 -12.36 22.05 -0.20
C ALA A 21 -13.32 21.99 -1.40
N ASP A 22 -13.85 23.14 -1.81
CA ASP A 22 -14.77 23.24 -2.95
C ASP A 22 -14.05 23.46 -4.29
N ASP A 23 -12.76 23.76 -4.28
CA ASP A 23 -11.98 23.96 -5.50
C ASP A 23 -11.10 22.73 -5.79
N MET A 24 -11.49 21.98 -6.81
CA MET A 24 -10.77 20.81 -7.30
C MET A 24 -9.34 21.17 -7.72
N THR A 25 -9.16 22.31 -8.39
CA THR A 25 -7.88 22.79 -8.88
C THR A 25 -6.93 23.17 -7.75
N ALA A 26 -7.44 23.88 -6.74
CA ALA A 26 -6.66 24.25 -5.56
C ALA A 26 -6.20 23.02 -4.75
N THR A 27 -7.04 21.99 -4.68
CA THR A 27 -6.68 20.72 -4.03
C THR A 27 -5.54 20.02 -4.78
N ALA A 28 -5.62 19.93 -6.12
CA ALA A 28 -4.59 19.35 -6.96
C ALA A 28 -3.26 20.11 -6.88
N GLU A 29 -3.29 21.45 -6.88
CA GLU A 29 -2.10 22.28 -6.67
C GLU A 29 -1.47 22.06 -5.30
N THR A 30 -2.29 22.00 -4.25
CA THR A 30 -1.81 21.78 -2.88
C THR A 30 -1.12 20.43 -2.76
N PHE A 31 -1.69 19.38 -3.36
CA PHE A 31 -1.06 18.07 -3.44
C PHE A 31 0.27 18.12 -4.19
N SER A 32 0.30 18.74 -5.38
CA SER A 32 1.52 18.86 -6.19
C SER A 32 2.61 19.64 -5.46
N ARG A 33 2.24 20.71 -4.76
CA ARG A 33 3.18 21.49 -3.93
C ARG A 33 3.75 20.64 -2.80
N ALA A 34 2.93 19.86 -2.12
CA ALA A 34 3.38 18.94 -1.07
C ALA A 34 4.38 17.90 -1.63
N LEU A 35 4.13 17.36 -2.83
CA LEU A 35 5.08 16.46 -3.50
C LEU A 35 6.42 17.14 -3.78
N LEU A 36 6.40 18.35 -4.37
CA LEU A 36 7.61 19.10 -4.69
C LEU A 36 8.41 19.52 -3.45
N GLN A 37 7.76 19.61 -2.30
CA GLN A 37 8.35 19.90 -0.98
C GLN A 37 8.70 18.63 -0.20
N HIS A 38 8.43 17.44 -0.74
CA HIS A 38 8.58 16.13 -0.07
C HIS A 38 7.77 16.00 1.22
N ASP A 39 6.71 16.78 1.36
CA ASP A 39 5.77 16.73 2.48
C ASP A 39 4.73 15.62 2.24
N GLY A 40 5.14 14.38 2.52
CA GLY A 40 4.26 13.23 2.38
C GLY A 40 3.03 13.30 3.28
N THR A 41 3.11 13.96 4.44
CA THR A 41 1.98 14.11 5.36
C THR A 41 0.90 14.99 4.77
N ALA A 42 1.27 16.16 4.26
CA ALA A 42 0.34 17.05 3.58
C ALA A 42 -0.26 16.42 2.32
N ALA A 43 0.57 15.73 1.52
CA ALA A 43 0.11 15.04 0.32
C ALA A 43 -0.87 13.89 0.65
N ALA A 44 -0.52 13.00 1.59
CA ALA A 44 -1.38 11.89 2.00
C ALA A 44 -2.72 12.36 2.58
N ALA A 45 -2.78 13.50 3.25
CA ALA A 45 -4.01 14.08 3.77
C ALA A 45 -5.02 14.41 2.67
N LEU A 46 -4.56 14.66 1.45
CA LEU A 46 -5.39 15.03 0.29
C LEU A 46 -5.83 13.82 -0.54
N VAL A 47 -5.37 12.62 -0.25
CA VAL A 47 -5.77 11.39 -0.97
C VAL A 47 -7.01 10.77 -0.34
N ALA A 48 -7.96 10.37 -1.17
CA ALA A 48 -9.13 9.59 -0.74
C ALA A 48 -8.72 8.13 -0.53
N LEU A 49 -8.44 7.76 0.71
CA LEU A 49 -8.22 6.35 1.04
C LEU A 49 -9.55 5.60 1.08
N PRO A 50 -9.68 4.44 0.42
CA PRO A 50 -10.85 3.60 0.50
C PRO A 50 -11.15 3.17 1.95
N ALA A 51 -12.43 3.01 2.28
CA ALA A 51 -12.82 2.38 3.54
C ALA A 51 -12.25 0.96 3.59
N GLY A 52 -11.63 0.60 4.71
CA GLY A 52 -10.97 -0.71 4.87
C GLY A 52 -9.58 -0.81 4.20
N SER A 53 -8.97 0.33 3.83
CA SER A 53 -7.59 0.34 3.34
C SER A 53 -6.67 -0.40 4.31
N LYS A 54 -5.82 -1.28 3.78
CA LYS A 54 -4.83 -2.04 4.54
C LYS A 54 -3.60 -1.22 4.96
N ILE A 55 -3.47 -0.01 4.44
CA ILE A 55 -2.41 0.92 4.80
C ILE A 55 -2.96 2.09 5.60
N SER A 56 -2.20 2.55 6.59
CA SER A 56 -2.51 3.76 7.32
C SER A 56 -2.13 5.01 6.51
N ARG A 57 -2.72 6.13 6.86
CA ARG A 57 -2.36 7.42 6.26
C ARG A 57 -0.89 7.79 6.51
N GLU A 58 -0.33 7.37 7.64
CA GLU A 58 1.07 7.57 7.98
C GLU A 58 1.99 6.74 7.07
N GLN A 59 1.68 5.47 6.83
CA GLN A 59 2.42 4.62 5.88
C GLN A 59 2.37 5.20 4.48
N LEU A 60 1.21 5.68 4.02
CA LEU A 60 1.07 6.38 2.75
C LEU A 60 1.94 7.64 2.71
N ALA A 61 1.95 8.45 3.77
CA ALA A 61 2.75 9.65 3.87
C ALA A 61 4.26 9.37 3.75
N GLN A 62 4.73 8.33 4.42
CA GLN A 62 6.13 7.89 4.34
C GLN A 62 6.50 7.44 2.92
N CYS A 63 5.65 6.65 2.28
CA CYS A 63 5.86 6.21 0.91
C CYS A 63 5.90 7.41 -0.06
N ILE A 64 4.90 8.27 -0.02
CA ILE A 64 4.83 9.47 -0.89
C ILE A 64 6.09 10.33 -0.71
N SER A 65 6.53 10.55 0.54
CA SER A 65 7.76 11.31 0.81
C SER A 65 9.00 10.66 0.22
N ALA A 66 9.11 9.33 0.29
CA ALA A 66 10.23 8.58 -0.28
C ALA A 66 10.23 8.65 -1.82
N GLN A 67 9.08 8.42 -2.45
CA GLN A 67 8.93 8.47 -3.90
C GLN A 67 9.17 9.88 -4.45
N SER A 68 8.64 10.91 -3.81
CA SER A 68 8.87 12.29 -4.25
C SER A 68 10.36 12.67 -4.21
N ARG A 69 11.11 12.25 -3.20
CA ARG A 69 12.57 12.46 -3.14
C ARG A 69 13.31 11.68 -4.22
N LYS A 70 12.86 10.47 -4.54
CA LYS A 70 13.46 9.63 -5.61
C LYS A 70 13.32 10.30 -6.98
N PHE A 71 12.12 10.80 -7.31
CA PHE A 71 11.84 11.34 -8.65
C PHE A 71 12.11 12.84 -8.79
N MET A 72 12.02 13.59 -7.70
CA MET A 72 12.16 15.05 -7.67
C MET A 72 13.12 15.49 -6.56
N PRO A 73 14.40 15.02 -6.56
CA PRO A 73 15.31 15.22 -5.42
C PRO A 73 15.52 16.69 -5.05
N ASN A 74 15.43 17.59 -6.02
CA ASN A 74 15.59 19.03 -5.82
C ASN A 74 14.25 19.78 -5.74
N GLY A 75 13.13 19.07 -5.67
CA GLY A 75 11.81 19.67 -5.74
C GLY A 75 11.52 20.26 -7.13
N GLY A 76 10.77 21.35 -7.16
CA GLY A 76 10.38 22.04 -8.40
C GLY A 76 9.42 23.19 -8.15
N GLU A 77 8.82 23.70 -9.22
CA GLU A 77 7.81 24.76 -9.17
C GLU A 77 6.56 24.38 -9.95
N ILE A 78 5.41 24.89 -9.51
CA ILE A 78 4.14 24.79 -10.24
C ILE A 78 4.07 25.94 -11.23
N LEU A 79 3.84 25.63 -12.51
CA LEU A 79 3.71 26.61 -13.58
C LEU A 79 2.26 27.02 -13.83
N GLY A 80 1.32 26.17 -13.40
CA GLY A 80 -0.12 26.40 -13.51
C GLY A 80 -0.90 25.13 -13.42
N SER A 81 -2.22 25.27 -13.29
CA SER A 81 -3.17 24.16 -13.25
C SER A 81 -4.44 24.50 -13.97
N GLU A 82 -5.09 23.50 -14.55
CA GLU A 82 -6.38 23.65 -15.23
C GLU A 82 -7.24 22.41 -15.06
N ALA A 83 -8.53 22.61 -14.80
CA ALA A 83 -9.50 21.52 -14.77
C ALA A 83 -9.67 20.94 -16.19
N GLN A 84 -9.70 19.62 -16.25
CA GLN A 84 -9.95 18.85 -17.47
C GLN A 84 -11.24 18.04 -17.35
N ASP A 85 -11.68 17.45 -18.45
CA ASP A 85 -12.83 16.57 -18.46
C ASP A 85 -12.65 15.35 -17.56
N GLY A 86 -13.74 14.81 -17.02
CA GLY A 86 -13.74 13.57 -16.25
C GLY A 86 -13.12 13.67 -14.86
N ASN A 87 -13.29 14.79 -14.17
CA ASN A 87 -12.74 15.03 -12.81
C ASN A 87 -11.21 14.89 -12.76
N ASN A 88 -10.50 15.40 -13.75
CA ASN A 88 -9.06 15.48 -13.74
C ASN A 88 -8.60 16.94 -13.66
N VAL A 89 -7.43 17.14 -13.06
CA VAL A 89 -6.74 18.45 -13.09
C VAL A 89 -5.37 18.24 -13.68
N LEU A 90 -5.07 18.93 -14.77
CA LEU A 90 -3.70 18.99 -15.30
C LEU A 90 -2.92 20.01 -14.46
N VAL A 91 -1.86 19.55 -13.80
CA VAL A 91 -0.90 20.43 -13.11
C VAL A 91 0.40 20.41 -13.89
N ARG A 92 0.82 21.60 -14.33
CA ARG A 92 2.09 21.80 -15.02
C ARG A 92 3.17 22.19 -14.01
N THR A 93 4.30 21.54 -14.10
CA THR A 93 5.43 21.74 -13.18
C THR A 93 6.74 21.87 -13.96
N ARG A 94 7.73 22.49 -13.32
CA ARG A 94 9.13 22.45 -13.77
C ARG A 94 9.95 21.74 -12.70
N VAL A 95 10.53 20.59 -13.06
CA VAL A 95 11.37 19.76 -12.17
C VAL A 95 12.73 19.61 -12.83
N ASN A 96 13.80 19.89 -12.10
CA ASN A 96 15.18 19.84 -12.63
C ASN A 96 15.37 20.63 -13.95
N GLY A 97 14.66 21.76 -14.10
CA GLY A 97 14.72 22.61 -15.29
C GLY A 97 13.87 22.11 -16.48
N THR A 98 13.24 20.95 -16.38
CA THR A 98 12.37 20.39 -17.43
C THR A 98 10.90 20.64 -17.08
N GLU A 99 10.16 21.18 -18.05
CA GLU A 99 8.72 21.37 -17.93
C GLU A 99 7.98 20.07 -18.27
N GLY A 100 6.96 19.78 -17.47
CA GLY A 100 6.08 18.63 -17.66
C GLY A 100 4.72 18.91 -17.06
N GLY A 101 3.81 17.94 -17.21
CA GLY A 101 2.48 18.00 -16.62
C GLY A 101 1.97 16.62 -16.25
N ALA A 102 1.18 16.60 -15.19
CA ALA A 102 0.50 15.39 -14.73
C ALA A 102 -1.00 15.66 -14.63
N ALA A 103 -1.81 14.77 -15.22
CA ALA A 103 -3.25 14.77 -15.04
C ALA A 103 -3.56 14.02 -13.74
N LEU A 104 -4.01 14.75 -12.73
CA LEU A 104 -4.32 14.21 -11.43
C LEU A 104 -5.80 13.83 -11.35
N PRO A 105 -6.15 12.56 -11.15
CA PRO A 105 -7.53 12.13 -11.00
C PRO A 105 -8.08 12.59 -9.65
N MET A 106 -9.26 13.18 -9.68
CA MET A 106 -9.92 13.74 -8.50
C MET A 106 -11.22 13.00 -8.20
N THR A 107 -11.59 12.96 -6.93
CA THR A 107 -12.88 12.42 -6.48
C THR A 107 -13.53 13.36 -5.49
N LYS A 108 -14.87 13.50 -5.58
CA LYS A 108 -15.66 14.30 -4.62
C LYS A 108 -16.02 13.41 -3.43
N THR A 109 -15.67 13.84 -2.24
CA THR A 109 -16.03 13.19 -0.97
C THR A 109 -16.97 14.08 -0.14
N SER A 110 -17.45 13.61 1.01
CA SER A 110 -18.20 14.45 1.96
C SER A 110 -17.41 15.66 2.43
N ASP A 111 -16.09 15.53 2.48
CA ASP A 111 -15.17 16.55 3.01
C ASP A 111 -14.57 17.44 1.90
N GLY A 112 -15.12 17.34 0.68
CA GLY A 112 -14.67 18.11 -0.48
C GLY A 112 -13.88 17.28 -1.50
N TRP A 113 -13.15 17.95 -2.37
CA TRP A 113 -12.33 17.30 -3.37
C TRP A 113 -11.09 16.66 -2.77
N ARG A 114 -10.75 15.45 -3.27
CA ARG A 114 -9.55 14.68 -2.90
C ARG A 114 -8.93 14.09 -4.16
N LEU A 115 -7.65 13.75 -4.10
CA LEU A 115 -7.02 12.90 -5.11
C LEU A 115 -7.70 11.52 -5.08
N ASP A 116 -8.04 10.99 -6.24
CA ASP A 116 -8.53 9.62 -6.37
C ASP A 116 -7.46 8.62 -5.91
N SER A 117 -7.88 7.51 -5.28
CA SER A 117 -6.96 6.50 -4.77
C SER A 117 -6.08 5.85 -5.85
N ARG A 118 -6.43 5.94 -7.13
CA ARG A 118 -5.59 5.46 -8.23
C ARG A 118 -4.19 6.09 -8.24
N ILE A 119 -4.05 7.34 -7.77
CA ILE A 119 -2.75 8.00 -7.66
C ILE A 119 -1.76 7.22 -6.77
N ILE A 120 -2.27 6.45 -5.81
CA ILE A 120 -1.45 5.62 -4.92
C ILE A 120 -0.72 4.54 -5.72
N THR A 121 -1.41 3.88 -6.64
CA THR A 121 -0.83 2.88 -7.54
C THR A 121 0.15 3.51 -8.52
N ASP A 122 -0.21 4.65 -9.11
CA ASP A 122 0.66 5.38 -10.04
C ASP A 122 1.98 5.84 -9.37
N MET A 123 1.96 6.06 -8.06
CA MET A 123 3.13 6.41 -7.25
C MET A 123 3.85 5.19 -6.64
N GLU A 124 3.49 3.98 -6.99
CA GLU A 124 4.02 2.76 -6.36
C GLU A 124 3.83 2.73 -4.82
N CYS A 125 2.78 3.39 -4.32
CA CYS A 125 2.43 3.48 -2.90
C CYS A 125 1.18 2.67 -2.53
N ASP A 126 0.80 1.69 -3.34
CA ASP A 126 -0.25 0.75 -2.99
C ASP A 126 0.12 -0.16 -1.80
N ALA A 127 -0.87 -0.84 -1.26
CA ALA A 127 -0.67 -1.65 -0.06
C ALA A 127 0.41 -2.72 -0.24
N ALA A 128 0.47 -3.38 -1.39
CA ALA A 128 1.44 -4.44 -1.65
C ALA A 128 2.87 -3.89 -1.64
N ASN A 129 3.10 -2.75 -2.29
CA ASN A 129 4.41 -2.11 -2.32
C ASN A 129 4.84 -1.62 -0.93
N ILE A 130 3.93 -0.94 -0.20
CA ILE A 130 4.23 -0.46 1.16
C ILE A 130 4.52 -1.63 2.09
N LEU A 131 3.67 -2.67 2.11
CA LEU A 131 3.82 -3.81 3.01
C LEU A 131 5.07 -4.63 2.68
N SER A 132 5.41 -4.80 1.39
CA SER A 132 6.62 -5.48 0.95
C SER A 132 7.90 -4.75 1.39
N GLY A 133 7.88 -3.42 1.49
CA GLY A 133 8.98 -2.60 1.98
C GLY A 133 9.15 -2.61 3.51
N THR A 134 8.22 -3.20 4.26
CA THR A 134 8.37 -3.33 5.72
C THR A 134 9.43 -4.36 6.08
N GLU A 135 9.97 -4.28 7.31
CA GLU A 135 10.89 -5.31 7.83
C GLU A 135 10.25 -6.70 7.79
N LEU A 136 8.97 -6.82 8.17
CA LEU A 136 8.22 -8.07 8.12
C LEU A 136 8.05 -8.60 6.70
N GLY A 137 7.67 -7.74 5.75
CA GLY A 137 7.53 -8.11 4.34
C GLY A 137 8.85 -8.58 3.75
N THR A 138 9.95 -7.89 4.08
CA THR A 138 11.31 -8.26 3.66
C THR A 138 11.70 -9.63 4.20
N VAL A 139 11.52 -9.87 5.50
CA VAL A 139 11.84 -11.18 6.13
C VAL A 139 10.98 -12.30 5.54
N ALA A 140 9.68 -12.08 5.38
CA ALA A 140 8.77 -13.07 4.83
C ALA A 140 9.10 -13.41 3.37
N THR A 141 9.36 -12.42 2.54
CA THR A 141 9.75 -12.61 1.13
C THR A 141 11.09 -13.34 1.01
N ALA A 142 12.10 -12.95 1.82
CA ALA A 142 13.38 -13.62 1.84
C ALA A 142 13.26 -15.10 2.28
N TYR A 143 12.42 -15.36 3.28
CA TYR A 143 12.17 -16.73 3.74
C TYR A 143 11.57 -17.61 2.64
N LEU A 144 10.54 -17.12 1.92
CA LEU A 144 9.96 -17.87 0.82
C LEU A 144 10.97 -18.13 -0.30
N ARG A 145 11.69 -17.13 -0.73
CA ARG A 145 12.66 -17.24 -1.85
C ARG A 145 13.83 -18.18 -1.55
N ASN A 146 14.16 -18.37 -0.28
CA ASN A 146 15.21 -19.30 0.15
C ASN A 146 14.68 -20.71 0.46
N ARG A 147 13.42 -20.98 0.16
CA ARG A 147 12.82 -22.28 0.41
C ARG A 147 13.25 -23.27 -0.66
N ASP A 148 13.79 -24.41 -0.22
CA ASP A 148 14.29 -25.45 -1.11
C ASP A 148 13.20 -26.06 -2.00
N GLY A 149 13.52 -26.28 -3.27
CA GLY A 149 12.66 -27.00 -4.21
C GLY A 149 11.44 -26.25 -4.72
N VAL A 150 11.30 -24.95 -4.40
CA VAL A 150 10.21 -24.10 -4.90
C VAL A 150 10.77 -22.81 -5.44
N SER A 151 10.40 -22.45 -6.66
CA SER A 151 10.67 -21.14 -7.23
C SER A 151 9.41 -20.27 -7.14
N TYR A 152 9.58 -19.04 -6.70
CA TYR A 152 8.52 -18.06 -6.58
C TYR A 152 8.69 -17.00 -7.66
N ASP A 153 7.79 -17.00 -8.65
CA ASP A 153 7.80 -16.05 -9.78
C ASP A 153 7.36 -14.67 -9.34
N SER A 154 6.36 -14.63 -8.46
CA SER A 154 5.93 -13.40 -7.81
C SER A 154 5.66 -13.63 -6.32
N VAL A 155 5.89 -12.59 -5.51
CA VAL A 155 5.55 -12.57 -4.08
C VAL A 155 4.93 -11.23 -3.76
N HIS A 156 3.69 -11.25 -3.33
CA HIS A 156 2.93 -10.08 -2.89
C HIS A 156 2.61 -10.21 -1.41
N ILE A 157 2.74 -9.12 -0.67
CA ILE A 157 2.29 -9.04 0.72
C ILE A 157 0.86 -8.50 0.72
N ASP A 158 -0.09 -9.36 1.05
CA ASP A 158 -1.51 -9.01 1.04
C ASP A 158 -1.95 -8.31 2.32
N ASN A 159 -1.38 -8.70 3.47
CA ASN A 159 -1.71 -8.16 4.78
C ASN A 159 -0.62 -8.48 5.81
N ILE A 160 -0.57 -7.69 6.87
CA ILE A 160 0.23 -7.96 8.08
C ILE A 160 -0.66 -7.73 9.30
N GLU A 161 -0.85 -8.76 10.10
CA GLU A 161 -1.60 -8.71 11.35
C GLU A 161 -0.66 -8.82 12.54
N TYR A 162 -0.71 -7.85 13.45
CA TYR A 162 0.13 -7.82 14.63
C TYR A 162 -0.62 -8.41 15.84
N HIS A 163 0.10 -9.21 16.63
CA HIS A 163 -0.39 -9.85 17.84
C HIS A 163 0.52 -9.56 19.03
N ASP A 164 0.05 -9.86 20.23
CA ASP A 164 0.81 -9.78 21.48
C ASP A 164 1.54 -8.43 21.68
N GLY A 165 0.86 -7.32 21.39
CA GLY A 165 1.45 -5.99 21.50
C GLY A 165 2.63 -5.74 20.55
N GLY A 166 2.60 -6.34 19.36
CA GLY A 166 3.63 -6.18 18.33
C GLY A 166 4.85 -7.09 18.52
N LYS A 167 4.73 -8.17 19.33
CA LYS A 167 5.79 -9.17 19.49
C LYS A 167 5.66 -10.33 18.50
N ARG A 168 4.48 -10.56 17.98
CA ARG A 168 4.18 -11.55 16.95
C ARG A 168 3.43 -10.89 15.80
N ALA A 169 3.52 -11.48 14.61
CA ALA A 169 2.75 -11.06 13.45
C ALA A 169 2.50 -12.23 12.52
N ASP A 170 1.36 -12.20 11.84
CA ASP A 170 1.07 -13.04 10.70
C ASP A 170 1.21 -12.22 9.42
N VAL A 171 2.04 -12.69 8.50
CA VAL A 171 2.19 -12.09 7.17
C VAL A 171 1.44 -12.95 6.17
N TYR A 172 0.50 -12.35 5.47
CA TYR A 172 -0.27 -12.99 4.41
C TYR A 172 0.39 -12.68 3.07
N LEU A 173 0.68 -13.74 2.32
CA LEU A 173 1.39 -13.64 1.05
C LEU A 173 0.61 -14.36 -0.05
N SER A 174 0.68 -13.85 -1.25
CA SER A 174 0.15 -14.49 -2.46
C SER A 174 1.09 -14.31 -3.64
N GLY A 175 0.83 -15.04 -4.71
CA GLY A 175 1.57 -14.94 -5.96
C GLY A 175 1.52 -16.22 -6.77
N GLU A 176 2.57 -16.42 -7.54
CA GLU A 176 2.74 -17.57 -8.42
C GLU A 176 4.05 -18.29 -8.09
N LYS A 177 4.01 -19.60 -8.11
CA LYS A 177 5.14 -20.50 -7.83
C LYS A 177 5.18 -21.63 -8.86
N HIS A 178 6.35 -22.22 -9.05
CA HIS A 178 6.49 -23.52 -9.74
C HIS A 178 7.42 -24.42 -8.95
N GLY A 179 7.13 -25.71 -8.97
CA GLY A 179 7.97 -26.73 -8.36
C GLY A 179 9.19 -27.04 -9.22
N VAL A 180 10.31 -27.42 -8.56
CA VAL A 180 11.48 -27.92 -9.26
C VAL A 180 11.29 -29.42 -9.52
N VAL A 181 10.88 -29.74 -10.73
CA VAL A 181 10.74 -31.11 -11.31
C VAL A 181 9.99 -32.15 -10.43
N PRO A 182 8.98 -32.87 -10.92
CA PRO A 182 8.57 -33.00 -12.33
C PRO A 182 7.37 -32.14 -12.78
N HIS A 183 6.90 -31.21 -11.98
CA HIS A 183 5.70 -30.43 -12.28
C HIS A 183 6.06 -28.96 -12.59
N PRO A 184 6.33 -28.61 -13.85
CA PRO A 184 6.60 -27.23 -14.26
C PRO A 184 5.34 -26.36 -14.33
N ALA A 185 4.19 -26.83 -13.85
CA ALA A 185 2.98 -26.02 -13.83
C ALA A 185 3.14 -24.85 -12.87
N GLN A 186 2.84 -23.65 -13.37
CA GLN A 186 2.74 -22.45 -12.57
C GLN A 186 1.47 -22.54 -11.71
N GLU A 187 1.61 -22.41 -10.42
CA GLU A 187 0.52 -22.53 -9.46
C GLU A 187 0.37 -21.23 -8.66
N LYS A 188 -0.86 -20.77 -8.49
CA LYS A 188 -1.16 -19.69 -7.56
C LYS A 188 -1.04 -20.18 -6.13
N TYR A 189 -0.59 -19.33 -5.23
CA TYR A 189 -0.51 -19.65 -3.81
C TYR A 189 -1.04 -18.51 -2.95
N ARG A 190 -1.52 -18.86 -1.77
CA ARG A 190 -1.76 -17.96 -0.63
C ARG A 190 -1.23 -18.61 0.63
N TYR A 191 -0.40 -17.88 1.38
CA TYR A 191 0.17 -18.37 2.62
C TYR A 191 -0.04 -17.39 3.76
N ARG A 192 -0.18 -17.92 4.96
CA ARG A 192 0.00 -17.20 6.21
C ARG A 192 1.31 -17.63 6.84
N LEU A 193 2.23 -16.72 7.02
CA LEU A 193 3.54 -16.94 7.60
C LEU A 193 3.62 -16.28 8.98
N PRO A 194 3.69 -17.03 10.07
CA PRO A 194 3.82 -16.49 11.41
C PRO A 194 5.26 -16.05 11.68
N LEU A 195 5.42 -14.87 12.26
CA LEU A 195 6.69 -14.30 12.68
C LEU A 195 6.65 -13.90 14.16
N GLU A 196 7.83 -13.91 14.81
CA GLU A 196 8.02 -13.39 16.16
C GLU A 196 9.23 -12.48 16.24
N LYS A 197 9.22 -11.58 17.21
CA LYS A 197 10.32 -10.63 17.45
C LYS A 197 11.25 -11.16 18.53
N VAL A 198 12.44 -11.61 18.13
CA VAL A 198 13.47 -12.15 19.03
C VAL A 198 14.68 -11.21 19.02
N GLY A 199 15.07 -10.71 20.18
CA GLY A 199 16.20 -9.77 20.29
C GLY A 199 16.03 -8.49 19.47
N GLY A 200 14.77 -8.05 19.27
CA GLY A 200 14.45 -6.85 18.49
C GLY A 200 14.33 -7.08 16.98
N LYS A 201 14.63 -8.26 16.46
CA LYS A 201 14.56 -8.62 15.04
C LYS A 201 13.41 -9.59 14.77
N TRP A 202 12.76 -9.42 13.64
CA TRP A 202 11.73 -10.33 13.20
C TRP A 202 12.31 -11.63 12.61
N GLN A 203 11.73 -12.74 12.99
CA GLN A 203 12.11 -14.08 12.53
C GLN A 203 10.85 -14.90 12.25
N VAL A 204 10.91 -15.77 11.25
CA VAL A 204 9.85 -16.74 11.01
C VAL A 204 9.82 -17.74 12.16
N ILE A 205 8.63 -18.01 12.71
CA ILE A 205 8.47 -18.98 13.78
C ILE A 205 8.78 -20.38 13.22
N ASN A 206 9.88 -20.95 13.67
CA ASN A 206 10.31 -22.28 13.29
C ASN A 206 10.32 -23.20 14.54
N ASN A 207 9.15 -23.66 14.95
CA ASN A 207 8.99 -24.53 16.11
C ASN A 207 9.36 -25.99 15.81
N GLY A 208 10.29 -26.23 14.90
CA GLY A 208 10.67 -27.60 14.46
C GLY A 208 9.64 -28.27 13.56
N CYS A 209 8.62 -27.54 13.12
CA CYS A 209 7.53 -28.07 12.30
C CYS A 209 7.87 -28.13 10.80
N GLY A 210 9.11 -27.81 10.40
CA GLY A 210 9.52 -27.83 9.00
C GLY A 210 8.58 -26.99 8.12
N PHE A 211 8.03 -27.60 7.08
CA PHE A 211 7.06 -26.95 6.19
C PHE A 211 5.68 -26.69 6.81
N ALA A 212 5.38 -27.29 7.96
CA ALA A 212 4.05 -27.22 8.58
C ALA A 212 3.75 -25.88 9.30
N CYS A 213 4.72 -24.98 9.40
CA CYS A 213 4.48 -23.63 9.95
C CYS A 213 3.80 -22.68 8.95
N PHE A 214 3.74 -23.06 7.69
CA PHE A 214 2.91 -22.36 6.72
C PHE A 214 1.48 -22.86 6.80
N VAL A 215 0.56 -21.96 6.79
CA VAL A 215 -0.82 -22.28 6.51
C VAL A 215 -1.08 -21.90 5.06
N GLU A 216 -1.29 -22.91 4.20
CA GLU A 216 -1.79 -22.68 2.86
C GLU A 216 -3.26 -22.28 2.96
N LEU A 217 -3.58 -21.13 2.38
CA LEU A 217 -4.93 -20.59 2.38
C LEU A 217 -5.62 -20.93 1.06
N PRO A 218 -6.95 -21.07 1.03
CA PRO A 218 -7.67 -21.21 -0.23
C PRO A 218 -7.33 -20.06 -1.19
N VAL A 219 -7.07 -20.39 -2.44
CA VAL A 219 -6.98 -19.41 -3.52
C VAL A 219 -8.39 -19.25 -4.05
N ASP A 220 -8.96 -18.07 -3.88
CA ASP A 220 -10.27 -17.76 -4.45
C ASP A 220 -10.11 -17.72 -5.98
N ASP A 221 -10.59 -18.75 -6.67
CA ASP A 221 -10.69 -18.76 -8.12
C ASP A 221 -11.79 -17.79 -8.52
N GLU A 222 -11.43 -16.52 -8.79
CA GLU A 222 -12.37 -15.52 -9.33
C GLU A 222 -13.00 -15.92 -10.68
N ASN A 223 -12.66 -17.08 -11.23
CA ASN A 223 -13.14 -17.63 -12.49
C ASN A 223 -13.96 -18.94 -12.36
N ALA A 224 -14.38 -19.34 -11.19
CA ALA A 224 -15.31 -20.48 -11.05
C ALA A 224 -16.77 -20.11 -11.39
N GLY A 225 -16.99 -18.97 -11.99
CA GLY A 225 -18.29 -18.49 -12.47
C GLY A 225 -18.44 -18.68 -13.99
N GLY A 226 -18.68 -19.90 -14.44
CA GLY A 226 -19.03 -20.03 -15.85
C GLY A 226 -19.05 -21.46 -16.40
N SER A 227 -20.26 -21.99 -16.52
CA SER A 227 -20.65 -23.08 -17.40
C SER A 227 -20.43 -24.51 -16.94
N GLY A 228 -21.49 -25.08 -16.50
CA GLY A 228 -21.62 -26.52 -16.25
C GLY A 228 -23.04 -26.95 -16.01
N GLU A 229 -23.99 -26.28 -16.62
CA GLU A 229 -25.33 -26.81 -16.81
C GLU A 229 -25.26 -27.97 -17.81
N ASN A 230 -24.97 -29.16 -17.29
CA ASN A 230 -25.25 -30.42 -17.94
C ASN A 230 -26.10 -31.28 -17.02
N ASP A 231 -27.38 -30.92 -16.99
CA ASP A 231 -28.49 -31.76 -16.58
C ASP A 231 -28.57 -32.99 -17.53
N ILE A 232 -27.79 -34.03 -17.22
CA ILE A 232 -28.08 -35.36 -17.78
C ILE A 232 -29.16 -36.00 -16.93
N ALA A 233 -30.38 -35.75 -17.29
CA ALA A 233 -31.55 -36.47 -16.82
C ALA A 233 -31.33 -37.99 -17.02
N ARG A 234 -31.02 -38.69 -15.93
CA ARG A 234 -31.11 -40.17 -15.90
C ARG A 234 -32.58 -40.56 -15.88
N LYS A 235 -33.09 -41.00 -17.03
CA LYS A 235 -34.36 -41.75 -17.13
C LYS A 235 -34.28 -43.04 -16.30
N PRO A 236 -35.31 -43.36 -15.49
CA PRO A 236 -35.38 -44.67 -14.85
C PRO A 236 -35.73 -45.76 -15.90
N ARG A 237 -34.98 -46.86 -15.92
CA ARG A 237 -35.34 -48.06 -16.66
C ARG A 237 -36.44 -48.78 -15.86
N GLN A 238 -37.54 -49.05 -16.55
CA GLN A 238 -38.53 -50.06 -16.17
C GLN A 238 -37.98 -51.47 -16.37
#